data_81c17ff0f599fa7d6dddd796cbd3d139
#
_entry.id   81c17ff0f599fa7d6dddd796cbd3d139
#
_cell.length_a   1.000
_cell.length_b   1.000
_cell.length_c   1.000
_cell.angle_alpha   90.00
_cell.angle_beta   90.00
_cell.angle_gamma   90.00
#
_symmetry.space_group_name_H-M   'P 1'
#
loop_
_entity.id
_entity.type
_entity.pdbx_description
1 polymer ?
#
loop_
_entity_poly.entity_id
_entity_poly.type
_entity_poly.pdbx_seq_one_letter_code
_entity_poly.pdbx_strand_id
1 'polypeptide(L)'
;LRLLYYSLDYIIGYQIKVNVPIFKRNIVIFDRYYTDIICDSRRSRIYLNYKFLYGFGKLFIPSLDYNILLTAGTDTILARKRELDEEGIRLINKKIDYLANKKGYKKILNERTPEETITEILSYIFEKQHNKNLRRLK
;
A
#
# COMPACT_ATOMS: atom_id res chain seq x y z
N LEU A 1 -5.41 21.76 2.25
CA LEU A 1 -6.72 21.37 2.80
C LEU A 1 -7.03 19.87 2.56
N ARG A 2 -6.95 19.35 1.31
CA ARG A 2 -7.27 17.92 1.01
C ARG A 2 -6.41 16.93 1.77
N LEU A 3 -5.10 17.14 1.87
CA LEU A 3 -4.21 16.25 2.61
C LEU A 3 -4.63 16.13 4.08
N LEU A 4 -4.98 17.25 4.72
CA LEU A 4 -5.46 17.25 6.11
C LEU A 4 -6.78 16.50 6.24
N TYR A 5 -7.72 16.73 5.32
CA TYR A 5 -9.00 16.03 5.30
C TYR A 5 -8.80 14.49 5.22
N TYR A 6 -8.03 14.01 4.24
CA TYR A 6 -7.74 12.58 4.14
C TYR A 6 -6.98 12.04 5.35
N SER A 7 -6.06 12.83 5.92
CA SER A 7 -5.31 12.41 7.11
C SER A 7 -6.22 12.23 8.31
N LEU A 8 -7.15 13.14 8.54
CA LEU A 8 -8.14 13.01 9.60
C LEU A 8 -9.05 11.82 9.38
N ASP A 9 -9.51 11.59 8.15
CA ASP A 9 -10.31 10.41 7.80
C ASP A 9 -9.55 9.10 8.07
N TYR A 10 -8.27 9.01 7.70
CA TYR A 10 -7.44 7.86 8.01
C TYR A 10 -7.22 7.68 9.52
N ILE A 11 -6.94 8.75 10.27
CA ILE A 11 -6.68 8.66 11.72
C ILE A 11 -7.95 8.24 12.46
N ILE A 12 -9.06 8.92 12.21
CA ILE A 12 -10.34 8.64 12.88
C ILE A 12 -10.91 7.30 12.40
N GLY A 13 -10.92 7.09 11.09
CA GLY A 13 -11.38 5.84 10.49
C GLY A 13 -10.60 4.62 10.97
N TYR A 14 -9.29 4.75 11.20
CA TYR A 14 -8.46 3.70 11.76
C TYR A 14 -8.92 3.30 13.17
N GLN A 15 -9.21 4.27 14.03
CA GLN A 15 -9.66 3.98 15.39
C GLN A 15 -10.96 3.17 15.41
N ILE A 16 -11.91 3.54 14.56
CA ILE A 16 -13.24 2.94 14.56
C ILE A 16 -13.27 1.65 13.71
N LYS A 17 -12.77 1.71 12.48
CA LYS A 17 -12.92 0.63 11.49
C LYS A 17 -11.81 -0.44 11.58
N VAL A 18 -10.72 -0.16 12.26
CA VAL A 18 -9.55 -1.04 12.32
C VAL A 18 -9.31 -1.54 13.73
N ASN A 19 -9.14 -0.64 14.70
CA ASN A 19 -8.80 -1.04 16.07
C ASN A 19 -9.90 -1.90 16.70
N VAL A 20 -11.18 -1.60 16.45
CA VAL A 20 -12.29 -2.38 17.00
C VAL A 20 -12.31 -3.82 16.43
N PRO A 21 -12.25 -4.07 15.11
CA PRO A 21 -12.12 -5.42 14.58
C PRO A 21 -10.85 -6.15 15.03
N ILE A 22 -9.69 -5.49 15.08
CA ILE A 22 -8.43 -6.10 15.52
C ILE A 22 -8.53 -6.53 16.99
N PHE A 23 -9.13 -5.72 17.85
CA PHE A 23 -9.37 -6.09 19.24
C PHE A 23 -10.22 -7.36 19.36
N LYS A 24 -11.15 -7.57 18.43
CA LYS A 24 -11.96 -8.79 18.28
C LYS A 24 -11.22 -9.93 17.56
N ARG A 25 -9.91 -9.84 17.35
CA ARG A 25 -9.05 -10.82 16.65
C ARG A 25 -9.42 -11.04 15.17
N ASN A 26 -10.01 -10.05 14.52
CA ASN A 26 -10.30 -10.09 13.10
C ASN A 26 -9.10 -9.60 12.28
N ILE A 27 -9.02 -10.06 11.02
CA ILE A 27 -8.11 -9.53 10.01
C ILE A 27 -8.83 -8.40 9.28
N VAL A 28 -8.16 -7.27 9.13
CA VAL A 28 -8.68 -6.13 8.36
C VAL A 28 -7.84 -5.98 7.09
N ILE A 29 -8.51 -6.02 5.95
CA ILE A 29 -7.88 -5.83 4.64
C ILE A 29 -8.30 -4.48 4.08
N PHE A 30 -7.32 -3.65 3.74
CA PHE A 30 -7.55 -2.40 3.02
C PHE A 30 -7.31 -2.62 1.53
N ASP A 31 -8.35 -2.46 0.73
CA ASP A 31 -8.19 -2.19 -0.69
C ASP A 31 -7.94 -0.69 -0.85
N ARG A 32 -6.65 -0.32 -0.93
CA ARG A 32 -6.12 1.04 -0.94
C ARG A 32 -6.01 1.68 0.45
N TYR A 33 -4.87 2.22 0.69
CA TYR A 33 -4.56 2.97 1.91
C TYR A 33 -3.82 4.26 1.55
N TYR A 34 -3.21 4.93 2.51
CA TYR A 34 -2.47 6.19 2.31
C TYR A 34 -1.40 6.11 1.21
N THR A 35 -0.84 4.93 0.94
CA THR A 35 0.10 4.69 -0.16
C THR A 35 -0.48 5.05 -1.54
N ASP A 36 -1.79 4.95 -1.71
CA ASP A 36 -2.48 5.36 -2.94
C ASP A 36 -2.34 6.87 -3.18
N ILE A 37 -2.43 7.67 -2.11
CA ILE A 37 -2.21 9.13 -2.18
C ILE A 37 -0.77 9.44 -2.63
N ILE A 38 0.21 8.67 -2.17
CA ILE A 38 1.62 8.86 -2.55
C ILE A 38 1.84 8.51 -4.02
N CYS A 39 1.29 7.37 -4.47
CA CYS A 39 1.53 6.84 -5.80
C CYS A 39 0.70 7.55 -6.88
N ASP A 40 -0.60 7.73 -6.65
CA ASP A 40 -1.53 8.28 -7.63
C ASP A 40 -2.02 9.68 -7.24
N SER A 41 -1.23 10.68 -7.62
CA SER A 41 -1.55 12.09 -7.40
C SER A 41 -2.75 12.57 -8.24
N ARG A 42 -3.00 11.97 -9.40
CA ARG A 42 -4.14 12.35 -10.28
C ARG A 42 -5.45 12.00 -9.58
N ARG A 43 -5.55 10.80 -9.05
CA ARG A 43 -6.73 10.30 -8.36
C ARG A 43 -7.00 11.02 -7.03
N SER A 44 -5.97 11.19 -6.22
CA SER A 44 -6.08 11.89 -4.93
C SER A 44 -6.24 13.41 -5.09
N ARG A 45 -5.91 13.93 -6.29
CA ARG A 45 -5.79 15.37 -6.58
C ARG A 45 -4.88 16.09 -5.57
N ILE A 46 -3.83 15.40 -5.10
CA ILE A 46 -2.80 15.92 -4.20
C ILE A 46 -1.48 15.90 -4.97
N TYR A 47 -1.05 17.08 -5.44
CA TYR A 47 0.13 17.26 -6.28
C TYR A 47 1.34 17.72 -5.45
N LEU A 48 1.60 17.01 -4.35
CA LEU A 48 2.76 17.25 -3.50
C LEU A 48 3.88 16.27 -3.81
N ASN A 49 5.09 16.62 -3.40
CA ASN A 49 6.25 15.74 -3.58
C ASN A 49 5.99 14.41 -2.85
N TYR A 50 6.14 13.29 -3.55
CA TYR A 50 5.88 11.95 -3.00
C TYR A 50 6.79 11.57 -1.83
N LYS A 51 8.03 12.11 -1.77
CA LYS A 51 8.94 11.90 -0.63
C LYS A 51 8.44 12.64 0.61
N PHE A 52 7.90 13.86 0.41
CA PHE A 52 7.24 14.61 1.48
C PHE A 52 6.00 13.86 1.98
N LEU A 53 5.14 13.39 1.07
CA LEU A 53 3.95 12.61 1.42
C LEU A 53 4.33 11.34 2.20
N TYR A 54 5.41 10.64 1.80
CA TYR A 54 5.90 9.48 2.53
C TYR A 54 6.34 9.84 3.97
N GLY A 55 7.13 10.90 4.14
CA GLY A 55 7.56 11.37 5.45
C GLY A 55 6.38 11.80 6.33
N PHE A 56 5.45 12.56 5.76
CA PHE A 56 4.22 12.96 6.43
C PHE A 56 3.39 11.75 6.87
N GLY A 57 3.16 10.80 5.96
CA GLY A 57 2.40 9.59 6.27
C GLY A 57 3.06 8.75 7.36
N LYS A 58 4.38 8.63 7.36
CA LYS A 58 5.12 7.91 8.40
C LYS A 58 4.95 8.53 9.79
N LEU A 59 4.76 9.85 9.87
CA LEU A 59 4.62 10.57 11.13
C LEU A 59 3.17 10.60 11.64
N PHE A 60 2.21 10.79 10.76
CA PHE A 60 0.83 11.10 11.14
C PHE A 60 -0.18 9.98 10.84
N ILE A 61 0.10 9.09 9.89
CA ILE A 61 -0.86 8.07 9.48
C ILE A 61 -0.54 6.73 10.17
N PRO A 62 -1.52 6.05 10.76
CA PRO A 62 -1.31 4.74 11.35
C PRO A 62 -0.67 3.76 10.36
N SER A 63 0.35 3.02 10.80
CA SER A 63 1.02 2.04 9.94
C SER A 63 0.24 0.72 9.90
N LEU A 64 0.23 0.09 8.74
CA LEU A 64 -0.29 -1.26 8.58
C LEU A 64 0.81 -2.30 8.90
N ASP A 65 0.41 -3.47 9.43
CA ASP A 65 1.34 -4.59 9.67
C ASP A 65 1.98 -5.08 8.36
N TYR A 66 1.21 -5.09 7.27
CA TYR A 66 1.63 -5.54 5.95
C TYR A 66 1.23 -4.50 4.89
N ASN A 67 2.20 -3.93 4.21
CA ASN A 67 1.98 -3.04 3.07
C ASN A 67 2.41 -3.75 1.79
N ILE A 68 1.43 -4.19 1.01
CA ILE A 68 1.65 -4.90 -0.24
C ILE A 68 1.36 -3.96 -1.39
N LEU A 69 2.34 -3.79 -2.27
CA LEU A 69 2.27 -2.93 -3.45
C LEU A 69 2.17 -3.82 -4.68
N LEU A 70 0.97 -3.92 -5.25
CA LEU A 70 0.78 -4.63 -6.51
C LEU A 70 1.20 -3.73 -7.67
N THR A 71 1.99 -4.26 -8.58
CA THR A 71 2.45 -3.56 -9.78
C THR A 71 2.42 -4.48 -10.98
N ALA A 72 2.39 -3.91 -12.18
CA ALA A 72 2.56 -4.63 -13.42
C ALA A 72 3.37 -3.79 -14.41
N GLY A 73 3.89 -4.41 -15.45
CA GLY A 73 4.56 -3.71 -16.55
C GLY A 73 3.62 -2.74 -17.25
N THR A 74 4.19 -1.71 -17.85
CA THR A 74 3.43 -0.67 -18.55
C THR A 74 2.52 -1.26 -19.63
N ASP A 75 3.06 -2.19 -20.42
CA ASP A 75 2.32 -2.84 -21.51
C ASP A 75 1.14 -3.67 -20.99
N THR A 76 1.34 -4.39 -19.88
CA THR A 76 0.29 -5.18 -19.22
C THR A 76 -0.83 -4.28 -18.70
N ILE A 77 -0.50 -3.14 -18.11
CA ILE A 77 -1.48 -2.18 -17.60
C ILE A 77 -2.27 -1.57 -18.74
N LEU A 78 -1.59 -1.14 -19.82
CA LEU A 78 -2.23 -0.56 -21.00
C LEU A 78 -3.16 -1.57 -21.73
N ALA A 79 -2.77 -2.85 -21.75
CA ALA A 79 -3.60 -3.91 -22.33
C ALA A 79 -4.88 -4.18 -21.51
N ARG A 80 -4.78 -4.08 -20.16
CA ARG A 80 -5.92 -4.34 -19.25
C ARG A 80 -6.89 -3.17 -19.16
N LYS A 81 -6.36 -1.94 -19.10
CA LYS A 81 -7.18 -0.75 -18.87
C LYS A 81 -6.44 0.53 -19.32
N ARG A 82 -7.07 1.30 -20.21
CA ARG A 82 -6.51 2.55 -20.74
C ARG A 82 -6.96 3.78 -19.95
N GLU A 83 -6.93 3.73 -18.62
CA GLU A 83 -7.28 4.90 -17.79
C GLU A 83 -6.12 5.90 -17.62
N LEU A 84 -4.88 5.43 -17.80
CA LEU A 84 -3.68 6.24 -17.71
C LEU A 84 -2.91 6.17 -19.03
N ASP A 85 -2.21 7.26 -19.32
CA ASP A 85 -1.19 7.28 -20.36
C ASP A 85 0.08 6.56 -19.89
N GLU A 86 0.95 6.20 -20.81
CA GLU A 86 2.19 5.48 -20.53
C GLU A 86 3.07 6.23 -19.51
N GLU A 87 3.15 7.56 -19.63
CA GLU A 87 3.93 8.41 -18.73
C GLU A 87 3.38 8.36 -17.29
N GLY A 88 2.05 8.41 -17.14
CA GLY A 88 1.38 8.27 -15.84
C GLY A 88 1.67 6.93 -15.18
N ILE A 89 1.64 5.83 -15.95
CA ILE A 89 1.96 4.49 -15.45
C ILE A 89 3.41 4.41 -15.00
N ARG A 90 4.35 4.90 -15.81
CA ARG A 90 5.79 4.94 -15.46
C ARG A 90 6.04 5.74 -14.18
N LEU A 91 5.36 6.88 -14.03
CA LEU A 91 5.47 7.71 -12.82
C LEU A 91 4.94 6.98 -11.58
N ILE A 92 3.82 6.29 -11.67
CA ILE A 92 3.26 5.49 -10.58
C ILE A 92 4.22 4.36 -10.23
N ASN A 93 4.71 3.60 -11.20
CA ASN A 93 5.66 2.51 -10.98
C ASN A 93 6.96 3.01 -10.31
N LYS A 94 7.50 4.17 -10.73
CA LYS A 94 8.66 4.81 -10.08
C LYS A 94 8.39 5.11 -8.58
N LYS A 95 7.20 5.57 -8.24
CA LYS A 95 6.83 5.85 -6.85
C LYS A 95 6.64 4.55 -6.05
N ILE A 96 6.08 3.51 -6.67
CA ILE A 96 5.98 2.18 -6.09
C ILE A 96 7.37 1.62 -5.79
N ASP A 97 8.32 1.74 -6.72
CA ASP A 97 9.71 1.31 -6.52
C ASP A 97 10.38 2.06 -5.36
N TYR A 98 10.14 3.37 -5.26
CA TYR A 98 10.63 4.15 -4.13
C TYR A 98 10.08 3.62 -2.79
N LEU A 99 8.79 3.28 -2.72
CA LEU A 99 8.17 2.72 -1.51
C LEU A 99 8.67 1.31 -1.23
N ALA A 100 8.83 0.47 -2.24
CA ALA A 100 9.32 -0.90 -2.11
C ALA A 100 10.72 -0.98 -1.48
N ASN A 101 11.54 0.06 -1.67
CA ASN A 101 12.85 0.19 -1.03
C ASN A 101 12.77 0.66 0.43
N LYS A 102 11.56 0.89 0.98
CA LYS A 102 11.37 1.28 2.38
C LYS A 102 10.99 0.07 3.24
N LYS A 103 11.45 0.08 4.49
CA LYS A 103 11.11 -0.99 5.44
C LYS A 103 9.58 -1.07 5.63
N GLY A 104 9.06 -2.27 5.54
CA GLY A 104 7.63 -2.54 5.79
C GLY A 104 6.77 -2.62 4.52
N TYR A 105 7.36 -2.41 3.33
CA TYR A 105 6.67 -2.55 2.06
C TYR A 105 7.16 -3.79 1.30
N LYS A 106 6.25 -4.48 0.63
CA LYS A 106 6.53 -5.59 -0.28
C LYS A 106 5.91 -5.29 -1.63
N LYS A 107 6.75 -5.23 -2.66
CA LYS A 107 6.30 -5.15 -4.06
C LYS A 107 6.05 -6.57 -4.58
N ILE A 108 4.91 -6.76 -5.23
CA ILE A 108 4.52 -8.02 -5.89
C ILE A 108 4.10 -7.70 -7.32
N LEU A 109 4.60 -8.49 -8.26
CA LEU A 109 4.29 -8.35 -9.68
C LEU A 109 2.99 -9.09 -10.00
N ASN A 110 1.95 -8.35 -10.41
CA ASN A 110 0.64 -8.87 -10.75
C ASN A 110 0.50 -9.06 -12.26
N GLU A 111 1.33 -9.92 -12.85
CA GLU A 111 1.31 -10.30 -14.28
C GLU A 111 0.87 -11.74 -14.50
N ARG A 112 0.79 -12.51 -13.43
CA ARG A 112 0.38 -13.91 -13.40
C ARG A 112 -1.12 -14.04 -13.15
N THR A 113 -1.57 -15.28 -12.93
CA THR A 113 -2.95 -15.54 -12.54
C THR A 113 -3.26 -14.94 -11.16
N PRO A 114 -4.53 -14.62 -10.86
CA PRO A 114 -4.92 -14.15 -9.53
C PRO A 114 -4.51 -15.13 -8.42
N GLU A 115 -4.61 -16.44 -8.66
CA GLU A 115 -4.30 -17.50 -7.71
C GLU A 115 -2.80 -17.50 -7.35
N GLU A 116 -1.92 -17.35 -8.35
CA GLU A 116 -0.48 -17.28 -8.14
C GLU A 116 -0.11 -16.01 -7.35
N THR A 117 -0.73 -14.87 -7.68
CA THR A 117 -0.52 -13.61 -6.99
C THR A 117 -0.98 -13.70 -5.52
N ILE A 118 -2.14 -14.31 -5.27
CA ILE A 118 -2.66 -14.54 -3.90
C ILE A 118 -1.71 -15.47 -3.13
N THR A 119 -1.22 -16.53 -3.76
CA THR A 119 -0.28 -17.47 -3.13
C THR A 119 1.02 -16.75 -2.71
N GLU A 120 1.56 -15.86 -3.55
CA GLU A 120 2.74 -15.06 -3.21
C GLU A 120 2.47 -14.10 -2.04
N ILE A 121 1.30 -13.45 -2.01
CA ILE A 121 0.86 -12.58 -0.92
C ILE A 121 0.79 -13.35 0.40
N LEU A 122 0.12 -14.50 0.39
CA LEU A 122 -0.04 -15.33 1.58
C LEU A 122 1.30 -15.86 2.09
N SER A 123 2.16 -16.35 1.20
CA SER A 123 3.51 -16.81 1.54
C SER A 123 4.32 -15.72 2.24
N TYR A 124 4.29 -14.48 1.73
CA TYR A 124 4.95 -13.34 2.36
C TYR A 124 4.38 -13.03 3.75
N ILE A 125 3.06 -13.06 3.92
CA ILE A 125 2.40 -12.80 5.21
C ILE A 125 2.80 -13.86 6.24
N PHE A 126 2.74 -15.15 5.86
CA PHE A 126 3.11 -16.26 6.75
C PHE A 126 4.58 -16.22 7.14
N GLU A 127 5.49 -16.00 6.20
CA GLU A 127 6.92 -15.86 6.48
C GLU A 127 7.19 -14.71 7.47
N LYS A 128 6.60 -13.55 7.24
CA LYS A 128 6.78 -12.40 8.12
C LYS A 128 6.19 -12.65 9.51
N GLN A 129 5.04 -13.31 9.60
CA GLN A 129 4.42 -13.67 10.87
C GLN A 129 5.26 -14.72 11.62
N HIS A 130 5.77 -15.72 10.95
CA HIS A 130 6.66 -16.72 11.51
C HIS A 130 7.92 -16.06 12.12
N ASN A 131 8.57 -15.18 11.36
CA ASN A 131 9.75 -14.45 11.81
C ASN A 131 9.45 -13.53 13.00
N LYS A 132 8.26 -12.91 13.06
CA LYS A 132 7.81 -12.09 14.21
C LYS A 132 7.64 -12.95 15.46
N ASN A 133 7.07 -14.15 15.31
CA ASN A 133 6.87 -15.06 16.43
C ASN A 133 8.20 -15.61 16.97
N LEU A 134 9.14 -16.00 16.10
CA LEU A 134 10.48 -16.44 16.52
C LEU A 134 11.25 -15.38 17.33
N ARG A 135 11.08 -14.08 16.99
CA ARG A 135 11.71 -12.96 17.73
C ARG A 135 11.11 -12.73 19.12
N ARG A 136 9.85 -13.16 19.35
CA ARG A 136 9.19 -13.06 20.66
C ARG A 136 9.56 -14.19 21.62
N LEU A 137 10.12 -15.28 21.08
CA LEU A 137 10.57 -16.45 21.86
C LEU A 137 12.04 -16.35 22.30
N LYS A 138 12.77 -15.35 21.82
CA LYS A 138 14.13 -15.00 22.22
C LYS A 138 14.11 -13.84 23.22
#